data_31accba2f23c586993f99c829d44e5f3
#
_entry.id   31accba2f23c586993f99c829d44e5f3
#
_cell.length_a   1.000
_cell.length_b   1.000
_cell.length_c   1.000
_cell.angle_alpha   90.00
_cell.angle_beta   90.00
_cell.angle_gamma   90.00
#
_symmetry.space_group_name_H-M   'P 1'
#
loop_
_entity.id
_entity.type
_entity.pdbx_description
1 polymer ?
#
loop_
_entity_poly.entity_id
_entity_poly.type
_entity_poly.pdbx_seq_one_letter_code
_entity_poly.pdbx_strand_id
1 'polypeptide(L)'
;MTRLIIFAISVISLIGILSLRKFKEETVSNKKFSYVKEEKDWKKFKAAITPVKEEKKVVAKAPEATGVVVVLDTEELKNGKKLYAKCIVCHGKYGEGKTAQKAPKIGGQYAWYLEEQVVNMQKGVRVNKAMMPYIKNLSSQDISDISAYVAKLPWK
;
A
#
# COMPACT_ATOMS: atom_id res chain seq x y z
N MET A 1 28.11 1.42 59.13
CA MET A 1 29.23 2.02 58.32
C MET A 1 29.69 1.11 57.18
N THR A 2 29.86 -0.20 57.39
CA THR A 2 30.31 -1.17 56.34
C THR A 2 29.44 -1.17 55.09
N ARG A 3 28.12 -1.09 55.18
CA ARG A 3 27.21 -1.09 54.01
C ARG A 3 27.37 0.15 53.10
N LEU A 4 27.64 1.32 53.71
CA LEU A 4 27.90 2.56 52.98
C LEU A 4 29.24 2.50 52.24
N ILE A 5 30.24 1.88 52.81
CA ILE A 5 31.56 1.70 52.19
C ILE A 5 31.47 0.75 50.99
N ILE A 6 30.74 -0.37 51.12
CA ILE A 6 30.53 -1.33 50.02
C ILE A 6 29.79 -0.65 48.86
N PHE A 7 28.74 0.13 49.16
CA PHE A 7 27.99 0.89 48.14
C PHE A 7 28.90 1.90 47.43
N ALA A 8 29.70 2.67 48.18
CA ALA A 8 30.62 3.64 47.59
C ALA A 8 31.65 2.97 46.67
N ILE A 9 32.22 1.84 47.09
CA ILE A 9 33.18 1.06 46.24
C ILE A 9 32.50 0.54 44.97
N SER A 10 31.25 0.05 45.06
CA SER A 10 30.53 -0.43 43.88
C SER A 10 30.22 0.70 42.88
N VAL A 11 29.86 1.89 43.34
CA VAL A 11 29.61 3.06 42.49
C VAL A 11 30.91 3.52 41.82
N ILE A 12 32.02 3.58 42.55
CA ILE A 12 33.30 3.96 41.98
C ILE A 12 33.76 2.95 40.92
N SER A 13 33.57 1.67 41.20
CA SER A 13 33.90 0.60 40.24
C SER A 13 33.06 0.72 38.97
N LEU A 14 31.77 1.00 39.10
CA LEU A 14 30.86 1.19 37.95
C LEU A 14 31.27 2.40 37.10
N ILE A 15 31.60 3.53 37.73
CA ILE A 15 32.10 4.74 37.08
C ILE A 15 33.42 4.46 36.36
N GLY A 16 34.32 3.70 37.00
CA GLY A 16 35.57 3.27 36.40
C GLY A 16 35.38 2.43 35.16
N ILE A 17 34.47 1.45 35.20
CA ILE A 17 34.15 0.60 34.06
C ILE A 17 33.54 1.40 32.91
N LEU A 18 32.64 2.35 33.21
CA LEU A 18 32.02 3.22 32.21
C LEU A 18 33.04 4.18 31.57
N SER A 19 33.98 4.69 32.37
CA SER A 19 35.05 5.59 31.88
C SER A 19 36.08 4.85 31.03
N LEU A 20 36.34 3.57 31.30
CA LEU A 20 37.23 2.72 30.50
C LEU A 20 36.59 2.22 29.21
N ARG A 21 35.27 2.19 29.13
CA ARG A 21 34.57 2.01 27.87
C ARG A 21 34.74 3.27 27.03
N LYS A 22 35.84 3.37 26.30
CA LYS A 22 35.90 4.26 25.16
C LYS A 22 34.78 3.80 24.20
N PHE A 23 33.64 4.47 24.24
CA PHE A 23 32.69 4.39 23.14
C PHE A 23 33.45 4.85 21.90
N LYS A 24 33.91 3.90 21.11
CA LYS A 24 34.47 4.19 19.82
C LYS A 24 33.32 4.75 18.99
N GLU A 25 33.21 6.08 18.96
CA GLU A 25 32.35 6.76 18.03
C GLU A 25 32.91 6.41 16.63
N GLU A 26 32.40 5.34 16.07
CA GLU A 26 32.61 5.08 14.66
C GLU A 26 31.76 6.14 13.93
N THR A 27 32.42 7.24 13.62
CA THR A 27 31.85 8.21 12.70
C THR A 27 31.48 7.45 11.44
N VAL A 28 30.19 7.40 11.13
CA VAL A 28 29.70 6.85 9.87
C VAL A 28 30.34 7.66 8.75
N SER A 29 31.46 7.13 8.25
CA SER A 29 32.21 7.79 7.19
C SER A 29 31.62 7.37 5.85
N ASN A 30 30.97 8.28 5.16
CA ASN A 30 30.56 8.13 3.76
C ASN A 30 31.77 8.19 2.79
N LYS A 31 32.98 7.89 3.25
CA LYS A 31 34.20 7.90 2.41
C LYS A 31 34.12 6.98 1.19
N LYS A 32 33.21 5.99 1.22
CA LYS A 32 32.95 5.10 0.09
C LYS A 32 31.93 5.66 -0.91
N PHE A 33 31.20 6.72 -0.55
CA PHE A 33 30.25 7.36 -1.44
C PHE A 33 30.97 8.37 -2.33
N SER A 34 30.96 8.12 -3.63
CA SER A 34 31.47 9.05 -4.63
C SER A 34 30.33 9.48 -5.53
N TYR A 35 29.93 10.75 -5.43
CA TYR A 35 28.86 11.32 -6.24
C TYR A 35 29.07 11.09 -7.74
N VAL A 36 30.30 11.26 -8.22
CA VAL A 36 30.65 11.07 -9.63
C VAL A 36 30.49 9.61 -10.08
N LYS A 37 30.83 8.65 -9.19
CA LYS A 37 30.66 7.22 -9.47
C LYS A 37 29.17 6.86 -9.50
N GLU A 38 28.43 7.29 -8.50
CA GLU A 38 26.99 7.07 -8.39
C GLU A 38 26.22 7.67 -9.57
N GLU A 39 26.60 8.84 -10.04
CA GLU A 39 25.99 9.45 -11.22
C GLU A 39 26.25 8.63 -12.50
N LYS A 40 27.46 8.07 -12.66
CA LYS A 40 27.77 7.19 -13.79
C LYS A 40 27.00 5.89 -13.71
N ASP A 41 26.90 5.30 -12.53
CA ASP A 41 26.16 4.06 -12.31
C ASP A 41 24.64 4.29 -12.50
N TRP A 42 24.13 5.44 -12.07
CA TRP A 42 22.74 5.85 -12.33
C TRP A 42 22.44 6.05 -13.83
N LYS A 43 23.37 6.65 -14.57
CA LYS A 43 23.22 6.78 -16.03
C LYS A 43 23.19 5.43 -16.73
N LYS A 44 24.06 4.48 -16.32
CA LYS A 44 24.05 3.09 -16.82
C LYS A 44 22.75 2.37 -16.48
N PHE A 45 22.30 2.51 -15.23
CA PHE A 45 21.04 1.94 -14.78
C PHE A 45 19.85 2.50 -15.57
N LYS A 46 19.76 3.82 -15.73
CA LYS A 46 18.74 4.45 -16.58
C LYS A 46 18.78 3.93 -18.02
N ALA A 47 19.95 3.80 -18.61
CA ALA A 47 20.06 3.27 -19.97
C ALA A 47 19.59 1.81 -20.07
N ALA A 48 19.79 1.01 -19.02
CA ALA A 48 19.36 -0.38 -18.97
C ALA A 48 17.85 -0.54 -18.74
N ILE A 49 17.22 0.38 -18.01
CA ILE A 49 15.78 0.36 -17.69
C ILE A 49 14.92 1.22 -18.63
N THR A 50 15.54 2.11 -19.45
CA THR A 50 14.77 2.75 -20.50
C THR A 50 14.25 1.65 -21.40
N PRO A 51 12.93 1.42 -21.44
CA PRO A 51 12.38 0.41 -22.33
C PRO A 51 12.87 0.75 -23.72
N VAL A 52 13.43 -0.26 -24.41
CA VAL A 52 13.62 -0.20 -25.86
C VAL A 52 12.35 0.42 -26.40
N LYS A 53 12.51 1.53 -27.12
CA LYS A 53 11.42 2.29 -27.71
C LYS A 53 10.45 1.29 -28.33
N GLU A 54 9.47 0.86 -27.55
CA GLU A 54 8.32 0.17 -28.11
C GLU A 54 7.79 1.13 -29.13
N GLU A 55 7.84 0.70 -30.38
CA GLU A 55 7.09 1.37 -31.43
C GLU A 55 5.74 1.66 -30.84
N LYS A 56 5.33 2.93 -30.85
CA LYS A 56 4.04 3.36 -30.38
C LYS A 56 3.01 2.43 -31.00
N LYS A 57 2.73 1.30 -30.34
CA LYS A 57 1.44 0.67 -30.46
C LYS A 57 0.52 1.82 -30.13
N VAL A 58 -0.15 2.33 -31.15
CA VAL A 58 -1.21 3.32 -31.03
C VAL A 58 -2.04 2.82 -29.86
N VAL A 59 -1.85 3.47 -28.70
CA VAL A 59 -2.75 3.29 -27.57
C VAL A 59 -4.05 3.77 -28.15
N ALA A 60 -4.90 2.82 -28.53
CA ALA A 60 -6.23 3.13 -28.98
C ALA A 60 -6.78 4.05 -27.92
N LYS A 61 -7.02 5.31 -28.32
CA LYS A 61 -7.64 6.35 -27.51
C LYS A 61 -8.72 5.66 -26.71
N ALA A 62 -8.60 5.66 -25.39
CA ALA A 62 -9.57 5.02 -24.53
C ALA A 62 -10.94 5.43 -25.05
N PRO A 63 -11.85 4.52 -25.36
CA PRO A 63 -13.12 4.86 -25.96
C PRO A 63 -13.77 5.91 -25.08
N GLU A 64 -14.03 7.08 -25.62
CA GLU A 64 -14.84 8.10 -24.99
C GLU A 64 -16.11 7.39 -24.55
N ALA A 65 -16.43 7.54 -23.27
CA ALA A 65 -17.43 6.78 -22.53
C ALA A 65 -18.82 6.77 -23.19
N THR A 66 -19.00 5.91 -24.16
CA THR A 66 -20.33 5.50 -24.62
C THR A 66 -20.79 4.34 -23.74
N GLY A 67 -21.46 4.67 -22.65
CA GLY A 67 -22.39 3.82 -21.90
C GLY A 67 -21.92 2.53 -21.24
N VAL A 68 -20.98 1.77 -21.80
CA VAL A 68 -20.50 0.50 -21.25
C VAL A 68 -19.12 0.69 -20.63
N VAL A 69 -19.09 0.80 -19.30
CA VAL A 69 -17.83 1.06 -18.57
C VAL A 69 -17.01 -0.21 -18.37
N VAL A 70 -17.68 -1.35 -18.22
CA VAL A 70 -17.06 -2.68 -18.03
C VAL A 70 -17.79 -3.68 -18.92
N VAL A 71 -17.04 -4.42 -19.74
CA VAL A 71 -17.58 -5.55 -20.49
C VAL A 71 -17.82 -6.70 -19.52
N LEU A 72 -19.05 -7.20 -19.46
CA LEU A 72 -19.46 -8.26 -18.54
C LEU A 72 -19.46 -9.60 -19.26
N ASP A 73 -18.26 -10.08 -19.58
CA ASP A 73 -18.02 -11.31 -20.32
C ASP A 73 -17.99 -12.58 -19.46
N THR A 74 -17.85 -12.42 -18.14
CA THR A 74 -17.82 -13.51 -17.17
C THR A 74 -18.95 -13.43 -16.16
N GLU A 75 -19.35 -14.56 -15.58
CA GLU A 75 -20.34 -14.60 -14.48
C GLU A 75 -19.84 -13.88 -13.23
N GLU A 76 -18.53 -13.96 -12.96
CA GLU A 76 -17.85 -13.21 -11.90
C GLU A 76 -18.11 -11.70 -12.03
N LEU A 77 -17.87 -11.12 -13.21
CA LEU A 77 -18.09 -9.69 -13.45
C LEU A 77 -19.57 -9.28 -13.38
N LYS A 78 -20.48 -10.17 -13.83
CA LYS A 78 -21.93 -9.93 -13.73
C LYS A 78 -22.37 -9.92 -12.27
N ASN A 79 -21.93 -10.89 -11.47
CA ASN A 79 -22.22 -10.95 -10.03
C ASN A 79 -21.57 -9.79 -9.30
N GLY A 80 -20.30 -9.50 -9.56
CA GLY A 80 -19.57 -8.36 -8.99
C GLY A 80 -20.30 -7.03 -9.23
N LYS A 81 -20.79 -6.78 -10.45
CA LYS A 81 -21.61 -5.60 -10.78
C LYS A 81 -22.89 -5.54 -9.95
N LYS A 82 -23.60 -6.67 -9.85
CA LYS A 82 -24.85 -6.77 -9.06
C LYS A 82 -24.59 -6.44 -7.57
N LEU A 83 -23.54 -7.01 -7.02
CA LEU A 83 -23.14 -6.79 -5.62
C LEU A 83 -22.66 -5.36 -5.39
N TYR A 84 -21.90 -4.80 -6.35
CA TYR A 84 -21.38 -3.43 -6.28
C TYR A 84 -22.48 -2.36 -6.21
N ALA A 85 -23.70 -2.66 -6.63
CA ALA A 85 -24.82 -1.73 -6.53
C ALA A 85 -25.02 -1.15 -5.11
N LYS A 86 -24.69 -1.91 -4.07
CA LYS A 86 -24.74 -1.44 -2.67
C LYS A 86 -23.58 -0.51 -2.30
N CYS A 87 -22.48 -0.57 -3.04
CA CYS A 87 -21.26 0.20 -2.77
C CYS A 87 -21.31 1.59 -3.44
N ILE A 88 -22.12 1.75 -4.49
CA ILE A 88 -22.27 2.98 -5.28
C ILE A 88 -22.65 4.17 -4.41
N VAL A 89 -23.46 3.96 -3.37
CA VAL A 89 -23.94 5.02 -2.48
C VAL A 89 -22.79 5.84 -1.93
N CYS A 90 -21.73 5.16 -1.48
CA CYS A 90 -20.55 5.78 -0.87
C CYS A 90 -19.39 5.94 -1.87
N HIS A 91 -19.12 4.91 -2.68
CA HIS A 91 -17.94 4.91 -3.55
C HIS A 91 -18.18 5.49 -4.95
N GLY A 92 -19.44 5.79 -5.31
CA GLY A 92 -19.77 6.31 -6.63
C GLY A 92 -19.95 5.21 -7.68
N LYS A 93 -20.54 5.58 -8.83
CA LYS A 93 -20.86 4.65 -9.92
C LYS A 93 -19.63 4.01 -10.54
N TYR A 94 -18.53 4.75 -10.58
CA TYR A 94 -17.27 4.35 -11.18
C TYR A 94 -16.19 4.10 -10.13
N GLY A 95 -16.54 4.04 -8.85
CA GLY A 95 -15.57 3.89 -7.78
C GLY A 95 -14.75 5.16 -7.54
N GLU A 96 -15.21 6.30 -7.98
CA GLU A 96 -14.54 7.60 -7.88
C GLU A 96 -14.40 8.11 -6.44
N GLY A 97 -15.16 7.53 -5.51
CA GLY A 97 -15.21 7.99 -4.13
C GLY A 97 -16.10 9.21 -3.93
N LYS A 98 -16.41 9.51 -2.67
CA LYS A 98 -17.18 10.70 -2.29
C LYS A 98 -16.61 11.35 -1.03
N THR A 99 -16.02 12.52 -1.18
CA THR A 99 -15.38 13.25 -0.08
C THR A 99 -16.33 13.56 1.07
N ALA A 100 -17.58 13.92 0.76
CA ALA A 100 -18.59 14.20 1.77
C ALA A 100 -18.88 13.01 2.69
N GLN A 101 -18.70 11.78 2.21
CA GLN A 101 -18.91 10.55 2.97
C GLN A 101 -17.58 9.93 3.44
N LYS A 102 -16.45 10.61 3.20
CA LYS A 102 -15.10 10.11 3.49
C LYS A 102 -14.84 8.74 2.83
N ALA A 103 -15.54 8.46 1.72
CA ALA A 103 -15.38 7.22 0.99
C ALA A 103 -14.23 7.36 -0.02
N PRO A 104 -13.21 6.50 0.06
CA PRO A 104 -12.07 6.57 -0.83
C PRO A 104 -12.45 6.14 -2.25
N LYS A 105 -11.66 6.58 -3.20
CA LYS A 105 -11.65 6.08 -4.56
C LYS A 105 -11.16 4.64 -4.57
N ILE A 106 -11.88 3.76 -5.25
CA ILE A 106 -11.58 2.34 -5.35
C ILE A 106 -11.62 1.81 -6.79
N GLY A 107 -12.23 2.57 -7.72
CA GLY A 107 -12.31 2.17 -9.14
C GLY A 107 -10.92 2.06 -9.77
N GLY A 108 -10.68 0.98 -10.50
CA GLY A 108 -9.40 0.70 -11.15
C GLY A 108 -8.28 0.24 -10.20
N GLN A 109 -8.58 -0.02 -8.93
CA GLN A 109 -7.62 -0.54 -7.97
C GLN A 109 -7.42 -2.04 -8.22
N TYR A 110 -6.27 -2.59 -7.83
CA TYR A 110 -5.96 -4.02 -7.98
C TYR A 110 -6.96 -4.90 -7.23
N ALA A 111 -7.47 -5.95 -7.89
CA ALA A 111 -8.47 -6.86 -7.31
C ALA A 111 -7.96 -7.51 -6.02
N TRP A 112 -6.74 -8.07 -6.01
CA TRP A 112 -6.14 -8.69 -4.83
C TRP A 112 -6.06 -7.74 -3.62
N TYR A 113 -5.75 -6.46 -3.88
CA TYR A 113 -5.68 -5.46 -2.83
C TYR A 113 -7.07 -5.15 -2.24
N LEU A 114 -8.08 -5.02 -3.10
CA LEU A 114 -9.47 -4.81 -2.67
C LEU A 114 -9.99 -5.98 -1.83
N GLU A 115 -9.72 -7.22 -2.27
CA GLU A 115 -10.05 -8.44 -1.52
C GLU A 115 -9.43 -8.43 -0.14
N GLU A 116 -8.11 -8.20 -0.07
CA GLU A 116 -7.40 -8.14 1.20
C GLU A 116 -7.98 -7.09 2.15
N GLN A 117 -8.28 -5.88 1.64
CA GLN A 117 -8.86 -4.83 2.46
C GLN A 117 -10.24 -5.20 3.00
N VAL A 118 -11.12 -5.81 2.20
CA VAL A 118 -12.44 -6.23 2.64
C VAL A 118 -12.35 -7.38 3.65
N VAL A 119 -11.52 -8.38 3.39
CA VAL A 119 -11.28 -9.50 4.30
C VAL A 119 -10.70 -9.02 5.64
N ASN A 120 -9.74 -8.10 5.62
CA ASN A 120 -9.16 -7.52 6.83
C ASN A 120 -10.19 -6.72 7.64
N MET A 121 -11.14 -6.06 6.97
CA MET A 121 -12.27 -5.41 7.66
C MET A 121 -13.22 -6.42 8.27
N GLN A 122 -13.58 -7.50 7.56
CA GLN A 122 -14.45 -8.56 8.13
C GLN A 122 -13.82 -9.21 9.36
N LYS A 123 -12.50 -9.47 9.32
CA LYS A 123 -11.75 -10.06 10.42
C LYS A 123 -11.46 -9.09 11.57
N GLY A 124 -11.80 -7.82 11.43
CA GLY A 124 -11.52 -6.80 12.44
C GLY A 124 -10.05 -6.35 12.53
N VAL A 125 -9.18 -6.84 11.64
CA VAL A 125 -7.78 -6.38 11.53
C VAL A 125 -7.75 -4.90 11.13
N ARG A 126 -8.65 -4.51 10.22
CA ARG A 126 -8.88 -3.13 9.85
C ARG A 126 -10.29 -2.71 10.28
N VAL A 127 -10.40 -1.75 11.18
CA VAL A 127 -11.70 -1.30 11.68
C VAL A 127 -12.31 -0.25 10.77
N ASN A 128 -13.46 -0.55 10.16
CA ASN A 128 -14.27 0.41 9.42
C ASN A 128 -15.76 0.19 9.71
N LYS A 129 -16.27 0.91 10.70
CA LYS A 129 -17.67 0.79 11.15
C LYS A 129 -18.68 1.14 10.07
N ALA A 130 -18.35 2.03 9.15
CA ALA A 130 -19.26 2.44 8.07
C ALA A 130 -19.44 1.35 7.01
N MET A 131 -18.39 0.57 6.73
CA MET A 131 -18.44 -0.50 5.73
C MET A 131 -18.99 -1.82 6.29
N MET A 132 -18.85 -2.09 7.60
CA MET A 132 -19.25 -3.36 8.22
C MET A 132 -20.67 -3.84 7.86
N PRO A 133 -21.71 -2.98 7.87
CA PRO A 133 -23.07 -3.42 7.52
C PRO A 133 -23.18 -3.99 6.11
N TYR A 134 -22.34 -3.55 5.19
CA TYR A 134 -22.37 -3.93 3.77
C TYR A 134 -21.53 -5.17 3.48
N ILE A 135 -20.45 -5.37 4.23
CA ILE A 135 -19.45 -6.41 3.92
C ILE A 135 -19.56 -7.66 4.81
N LYS A 136 -20.14 -7.57 6.02
CA LYS A 136 -20.11 -8.64 7.02
C LYS A 136 -20.68 -9.99 6.54
N ASN A 137 -21.62 -9.96 5.61
CA ASN A 137 -22.31 -11.16 5.10
C ASN A 137 -21.83 -11.59 3.70
N LEU A 138 -20.79 -10.95 3.16
CA LEU A 138 -20.22 -11.35 1.87
C LEU A 138 -19.42 -12.62 2.04
N SER A 139 -19.62 -13.58 1.14
CA SER A 139 -18.76 -14.76 1.02
C SER A 139 -17.42 -14.39 0.41
N SER A 140 -16.45 -15.29 0.51
CA SER A 140 -15.15 -15.09 -0.15
C SER A 140 -15.30 -14.93 -1.67
N GLN A 141 -16.24 -15.65 -2.28
CA GLN A 141 -16.53 -15.54 -3.71
C GLN A 141 -17.15 -14.16 -4.03
N ASP A 142 -18.09 -13.69 -3.23
CA ASP A 142 -18.68 -12.35 -3.44
C ASP A 142 -17.63 -11.25 -3.36
N ILE A 143 -16.68 -11.38 -2.44
CA ILE A 143 -15.57 -10.42 -2.29
C ILE A 143 -14.68 -10.45 -3.54
N SER A 144 -14.34 -11.64 -4.03
CA SER A 144 -13.56 -11.80 -5.27
C SER A 144 -14.28 -11.18 -6.46
N ASP A 145 -15.56 -11.50 -6.65
CA ASP A 145 -16.39 -11.00 -7.75
C ASP A 145 -16.51 -9.48 -7.75
N ILE A 146 -16.77 -8.88 -6.58
CA ILE A 146 -16.82 -7.42 -6.45
C ILE A 146 -15.46 -6.81 -6.77
N SER A 147 -14.38 -7.39 -6.27
CA SER A 147 -13.03 -6.89 -6.46
C SER A 147 -12.60 -6.96 -7.92
N ALA A 148 -12.91 -8.05 -8.61
CA ALA A 148 -12.70 -8.21 -10.04
C ALA A 148 -13.46 -7.15 -10.86
N TYR A 149 -14.73 -6.91 -10.52
CA TYR A 149 -15.53 -5.89 -11.18
C TYR A 149 -14.98 -4.47 -10.94
N VAL A 150 -14.66 -4.12 -9.67
CA VAL A 150 -14.15 -2.80 -9.31
C VAL A 150 -12.78 -2.52 -9.93
N ALA A 151 -11.95 -3.53 -10.07
CA ALA A 151 -10.67 -3.42 -10.75
C ALA A 151 -10.78 -3.05 -12.23
N LYS A 152 -11.90 -3.39 -12.89
CA LYS A 152 -12.20 -3.02 -14.28
C LYS A 152 -12.84 -1.64 -14.43
N LEU A 153 -13.25 -1.00 -13.33
CA LEU A 153 -13.78 0.36 -13.38
C LEU A 153 -12.65 1.36 -13.74
N PRO A 154 -12.97 2.47 -14.40
CA PRO A 154 -11.96 3.43 -14.81
C PRO A 154 -11.30 4.10 -13.59
N TRP A 155 -10.00 4.21 -13.65
CA TRP A 155 -9.26 5.04 -12.71
C TRP A 155 -9.42 6.52 -13.12
N LYS A 156 -10.38 7.22 -12.57
CA LYS A 156 -10.65 8.65 -12.83
C LYS A 156 -10.12 9.54 -11.72
#